data_c03974d645a71152a92c4f71c7164336
#
_entry.id   c03974d645a71152a92c4f71c7164336
#
_cell.length_a   1.000
_cell.length_b   1.000
_cell.length_c   1.000
_cell.angle_alpha   90.00
_cell.angle_beta   90.00
_cell.angle_gamma   90.00
#
_symmetry.space_group_name_H-M   'P 1'
#
loop_
_entity.id
_entity.type
_entity.pdbx_description
1 polymer ?
#
loop_
_entity_poly.entity_id
_entity_poly.type
_entity_poly.pdbx_seq_one_letter_code
_entity_poly.pdbx_strand_id
1 'polypeptide(L)'
;RAYVLAPGVLLMDEPFGALDAQTRVVMQEELVRLSRVNPRTVLFITHSVEEAIYLADRVAIMTRRPGRIKEIIGVRDVRMAEKWDQHAKIEDVMDLPSFVHLRTHIWRSLREEKGAGDDH
;
A
#
# COMPACT_ATOMS: atom_id res chain seq x y z
N ARG A 1 11.55 -6.51 7.00
CA ARG A 1 12.64 -5.75 7.61
C ARG A 1 12.26 -4.29 7.78
N ALA A 2 12.79 -3.68 8.82
CA ALA A 2 12.59 -2.27 9.08
C ALA A 2 13.93 -1.60 9.30
N TYR A 3 14.15 -0.44 8.67
CA TYR A 3 15.37 0.32 8.77
C TYR A 3 15.06 1.78 9.04
N VAL A 4 15.84 2.41 9.92
CA VAL A 4 15.77 3.84 10.14
C VAL A 4 16.75 4.52 9.20
N LEU A 5 16.23 5.26 8.19
CA LEU A 5 17.05 5.93 7.19
C LEU A 5 17.53 7.30 7.65
N ALA A 6 16.72 7.99 8.45
CA ALA A 6 17.00 9.30 9.01
C ALA A 6 16.01 9.53 10.15
N PRO A 7 16.24 10.56 11.02
CA PRO A 7 15.23 10.89 12.01
C PRO A 7 13.87 11.12 11.35
N GLY A 8 12.86 10.39 11.78
CA GLY A 8 11.51 10.50 11.25
C GLY A 8 11.23 9.74 9.95
N VAL A 9 12.21 9.04 9.36
CA VAL A 9 12.03 8.24 8.15
C VAL A 9 12.33 6.79 8.45
N LEU A 10 11.37 5.92 8.15
CA LEU A 10 11.47 4.48 8.38
C LEU A 10 11.23 3.75 7.08
N LEU A 11 12.11 2.82 6.73
CA LEU A 11 11.93 1.93 5.59
C LEU A 11 11.44 0.57 6.10
N MET A 12 10.31 0.11 5.58
CA MET A 12 9.78 -1.22 5.85
C MET A 12 9.74 -2.02 4.56
N ASP A 13 10.51 -3.11 4.50
CA ASP A 13 10.62 -3.95 3.32
C ASP A 13 9.91 -5.27 3.60
N GLU A 14 8.74 -5.47 2.98
CA GLU A 14 7.92 -6.67 3.11
C GLU A 14 7.69 -7.08 4.58
N PRO A 15 7.33 -6.14 5.47
CA PRO A 15 7.34 -6.41 6.92
C PRO A 15 6.33 -7.46 7.35
N PHE A 16 5.26 -7.67 6.57
CA PHE A 16 4.21 -8.62 6.92
C PHE A 16 4.26 -9.90 6.09
N GLY A 17 5.27 -10.06 5.24
CA GLY A 17 5.36 -11.18 4.31
C GLY A 17 5.45 -12.54 4.96
N ALA A 18 6.06 -12.64 6.15
CA ALA A 18 6.25 -13.89 6.88
C ALA A 18 5.08 -14.24 7.81
N LEU A 19 4.09 -13.36 7.94
CA LEU A 19 2.99 -13.56 8.87
C LEU A 19 1.85 -14.34 8.21
N ASP A 20 1.09 -15.10 9.01
CA ASP A 20 -0.14 -15.71 8.51
C ASP A 20 -1.20 -14.64 8.22
N ALA A 21 -2.28 -15.03 7.54
CA ALA A 21 -3.27 -14.07 7.05
C ALA A 21 -3.95 -13.30 8.20
N GLN A 22 -4.31 -14.00 9.28
CA GLN A 22 -5.01 -13.35 10.40
C GLN A 22 -4.11 -12.40 11.16
N THR A 23 -2.89 -12.83 11.47
CA THR A 23 -1.91 -12.00 12.17
C THR A 23 -1.55 -10.78 11.32
N ARG A 24 -1.41 -10.97 10.01
CA ARG A 24 -1.12 -9.86 9.08
C ARG A 24 -2.19 -8.78 9.15
N VAL A 25 -3.46 -9.16 9.09
CA VAL A 25 -4.57 -8.20 9.15
C VAL A 25 -4.54 -7.41 10.45
N VAL A 26 -4.36 -8.08 11.57
CA VAL A 26 -4.31 -7.43 12.89
C VAL A 26 -3.16 -6.43 12.95
N MET A 27 -1.98 -6.83 12.45
CA MET A 27 -0.80 -5.95 12.48
C MET A 27 -0.95 -4.76 11.55
N GLN A 28 -1.58 -4.95 10.39
CA GLN A 28 -1.85 -3.85 9.45
C GLN A 28 -2.80 -2.83 10.09
N GLU A 29 -3.85 -3.28 10.73
CA GLU A 29 -4.80 -2.41 11.43
C GLU A 29 -4.12 -1.65 12.57
N GLU A 30 -3.24 -2.33 13.31
CA GLU A 30 -2.47 -1.71 14.39
C GLU A 30 -1.51 -0.64 13.86
N LEU A 31 -0.86 -0.90 12.73
CA LEU A 31 0.05 0.06 12.13
C LEU A 31 -0.67 1.35 11.73
N VAL A 32 -1.87 1.21 11.14
CA VAL A 32 -2.69 2.36 10.76
C VAL A 32 -3.07 3.17 12.01
N ARG A 33 -3.49 2.49 13.08
CA ARG A 33 -3.86 3.15 14.33
C ARG A 33 -2.68 3.91 14.93
N LEU A 34 -1.51 3.28 14.98
CA LEU A 34 -0.31 3.89 15.53
C LEU A 34 0.17 5.08 14.71
N SER A 35 0.00 5.03 13.39
CA SER A 35 0.42 6.13 12.52
C SER A 35 -0.39 7.40 12.75
N ARG A 36 -1.63 7.29 13.23
CA ARG A 36 -2.46 8.43 13.59
C ARG A 36 -1.98 9.10 14.88
N VAL A 37 -1.49 8.28 15.82
CA VAL A 37 -1.03 8.76 17.13
C VAL A 37 0.37 9.36 17.01
N ASN A 38 1.24 8.75 16.22
CA ASN A 38 2.63 9.15 16.11
C ASN A 38 3.06 9.14 14.63
N PRO A 39 2.70 10.19 13.87
CA PRO A 39 2.99 10.24 12.43
C PRO A 39 4.49 10.21 12.15
N ARG A 40 4.89 9.39 11.19
CA ARG A 40 6.25 9.30 10.67
C ARG A 40 6.22 9.13 9.18
N THR A 41 7.30 9.51 8.52
CA THR A 41 7.46 9.17 7.09
C THR A 41 7.92 7.74 6.99
N VAL A 42 7.12 6.92 6.32
CA VAL A 42 7.41 5.50 6.12
C VAL A 42 7.45 5.21 4.63
N LEU A 43 8.53 4.58 4.18
CA LEU A 43 8.62 4.02 2.85
C LEU A 43 8.38 2.51 2.98
N PHE A 44 7.33 2.03 2.33
CA PHE A 44 6.83 0.68 2.50
C PHE A 44 6.92 -0.07 1.16
N ILE A 45 7.65 -1.17 1.14
CA ILE A 45 7.82 -1.98 -0.07
C ILE A 45 7.01 -3.27 0.09
N THR A 46 6.12 -3.54 -0.86
CA THR A 46 5.27 -4.72 -0.82
C THR A 46 4.87 -5.17 -2.21
N HIS A 47 4.58 -6.45 -2.37
CA HIS A 47 3.98 -7.00 -3.59
C HIS A 47 2.45 -7.10 -3.46
N SER A 48 1.90 -6.78 -2.32
CA SER A 48 0.45 -6.82 -2.10
C SER A 48 -0.18 -5.48 -2.44
N VAL A 49 -1.02 -5.45 -3.48
CA VAL A 49 -1.71 -4.24 -3.92
C VAL A 49 -2.65 -3.74 -2.82
N GLU A 50 -3.40 -4.64 -2.20
CA GLU A 50 -4.35 -4.29 -1.14
C GLU A 50 -3.63 -3.66 0.06
N GLU A 51 -2.50 -4.22 0.43
CA GLU A 51 -1.67 -3.69 1.53
C GLU A 51 -1.20 -2.29 1.22
N ALA A 52 -0.71 -2.06 0.01
CA ALA A 52 -0.24 -0.75 -0.41
C ALA A 52 -1.35 0.29 -0.31
N ILE A 53 -2.54 -0.02 -0.83
CA ILE A 53 -3.66 0.93 -0.81
C ILE A 53 -4.14 1.19 0.61
N TYR A 54 -4.21 0.15 1.43
CA TYR A 54 -4.72 0.29 2.80
C TYR A 54 -3.80 1.12 3.68
N LEU A 55 -2.48 0.96 3.52
CA LEU A 55 -1.50 1.57 4.43
C LEU A 55 -0.96 2.91 3.96
N ALA A 56 -0.83 3.14 2.65
CA ALA A 56 -0.07 4.26 2.12
C ALA A 56 -0.89 5.51 1.88
N ASP A 57 -0.24 6.66 1.99
CA ASP A 57 -0.81 7.94 1.52
C ASP A 57 -0.63 8.08 0.02
N ARG A 58 0.47 7.55 -0.53
CA ARG A 58 0.75 7.51 -1.97
C ARG A 58 1.32 6.15 -2.32
N VAL A 59 0.91 5.63 -3.47
CA VAL A 59 1.40 4.36 -3.99
C VAL A 59 2.21 4.64 -5.25
N ALA A 60 3.47 4.22 -5.26
CA ALA A 60 4.32 4.31 -6.43
C ALA A 60 4.38 2.94 -7.11
N ILE A 61 3.99 2.91 -8.38
CA ILE A 61 4.07 1.71 -9.20
C ILE A 61 5.41 1.73 -9.93
N MET A 62 6.21 0.67 -9.76
CA MET A 62 7.53 0.59 -10.35
C MET A 62 7.52 -0.26 -11.61
N THR A 63 8.34 0.14 -12.59
CA THR A 63 8.57 -0.71 -13.77
C THR A 63 9.49 -1.86 -13.40
N ARG A 64 9.41 -2.94 -14.18
CA ARG A 64 10.29 -4.10 -13.98
C ARG A 64 11.73 -3.79 -14.38
N ARG A 65 11.92 -3.17 -15.54
CA ARG A 65 13.26 -2.87 -16.09
C ARG A 65 13.20 -1.71 -17.06
N PRO A 66 14.09 -0.68 -16.92
CA PRO A 66 14.87 -0.42 -15.71
C PRO A 66 13.96 -0.01 -14.56
N GLY A 67 14.39 -0.14 -13.33
CA GLY A 67 13.59 0.22 -12.17
C GLY A 67 13.26 1.71 -12.15
N ARG A 68 12.08 2.08 -12.61
CA ARG A 68 11.60 3.46 -12.64
C ARG A 68 10.21 3.54 -12.05
N ILE A 69 9.85 4.71 -11.57
CA ILE A 69 8.49 4.96 -11.14
C ILE A 69 7.63 5.17 -12.39
N LYS A 70 6.67 4.27 -12.60
CA LYS A 70 5.74 4.35 -13.71
C LYS A 70 4.62 5.34 -13.44
N GLU A 71 4.10 5.31 -12.22
CA GLU A 71 2.95 6.11 -11.81
C GLU A 71 2.97 6.30 -10.31
N ILE A 72 2.53 7.47 -9.84
CA ILE A 72 2.30 7.72 -8.41
C ILE A 72 0.84 8.03 -8.23
N ILE A 73 0.17 7.28 -7.36
CA ILE A 73 -1.26 7.40 -7.10
C ILE A 73 -1.46 7.96 -5.69
N GLY A 74 -2.21 9.07 -5.58
CA GLY A 74 -2.60 9.61 -4.28
C GLY A 74 -3.75 8.83 -3.70
N VAL A 75 -3.56 8.25 -2.54
CA VAL A 75 -4.57 7.47 -1.84
C VAL A 75 -5.19 8.26 -0.71
N ARG A 76 -4.41 9.13 -0.07
CA ARG A 76 -4.84 9.88 1.11
C ARG A 76 -6.12 10.67 0.88
N ASP A 77 -6.23 11.38 -0.24
CA ASP A 77 -7.39 12.20 -0.54
C ASP A 77 -8.65 11.35 -0.72
N VAL A 78 -8.51 10.21 -1.36
CA VAL A 78 -9.61 9.26 -1.53
C VAL A 78 -10.04 8.70 -0.17
N ARG A 79 -9.07 8.31 0.65
CA ARG A 79 -9.33 7.79 2.00
C ARG A 79 -10.14 8.79 2.83
N MET A 80 -9.75 10.05 2.78
CA MET A 80 -10.42 11.10 3.56
C MET A 80 -11.80 11.41 3.00
N ALA A 81 -11.92 11.56 1.68
CA ALA A 81 -13.19 11.87 1.02
C ALA A 81 -14.22 10.75 1.21
N GLU A 82 -13.77 9.50 1.15
CA GLU A 82 -14.63 8.32 1.26
C GLU A 82 -14.74 7.78 2.68
N LYS A 83 -14.11 8.46 3.62
CA LYS A 83 -14.23 8.17 5.06
C LYS A 83 -13.82 6.75 5.42
N TRP A 84 -12.73 6.24 4.83
CA TRP A 84 -12.22 4.90 5.13
C TRP A 84 -11.91 4.74 6.62
N ASP A 85 -11.51 5.82 7.28
CA ASP A 85 -11.13 5.81 8.70
C ASP A 85 -12.31 5.54 9.64
N GLN A 86 -13.54 5.59 9.13
CA GLN A 86 -14.72 5.22 9.92
C GLN A 86 -14.89 3.72 10.07
N HIS A 87 -14.12 2.92 9.30
CA HIS A 87 -14.16 1.47 9.35
C HIS A 87 -12.94 0.96 10.12
N ALA A 88 -13.18 0.23 11.20
CA ALA A 88 -12.10 -0.32 12.03
C ALA A 88 -11.44 -1.55 11.39
N LYS A 89 -12.18 -2.26 10.54
CA LYS A 89 -11.72 -3.53 9.96
C LYS A 89 -11.33 -3.35 8.51
N ILE A 90 -10.21 -3.97 8.14
CA ILE A 90 -9.67 -3.89 6.78
C ILE A 90 -10.65 -4.46 5.74
N GLU A 91 -11.35 -5.54 6.06
CA GLU A 91 -12.30 -6.14 5.12
C GLU A 91 -13.44 -5.18 4.77
N ASP A 92 -13.86 -4.33 5.68
CA ASP A 92 -14.91 -3.34 5.42
C ASP A 92 -14.41 -2.24 4.48
N VAL A 93 -13.16 -1.82 4.65
CA VAL A 93 -12.53 -0.84 3.76
C VAL A 93 -12.37 -1.42 2.37
N MET A 94 -11.91 -2.67 2.27
CA MET A 94 -11.67 -3.34 0.98
C MET A 94 -12.95 -3.56 0.17
N ASP A 95 -14.11 -3.56 0.82
CA ASP A 95 -15.41 -3.69 0.14
C ASP A 95 -15.91 -2.38 -0.42
N LEU A 96 -15.33 -1.24 -0.05
CA LEU A 96 -15.79 0.05 -0.56
C LEU A 96 -15.49 0.19 -2.05
N PRO A 97 -16.43 0.76 -2.83
CA PRO A 97 -16.21 0.95 -4.27
C PRO A 97 -14.95 1.74 -4.60
N SER A 98 -14.60 2.74 -3.79
CA SER A 98 -13.41 3.54 -3.99
C SER A 98 -12.14 2.70 -3.84
N PHE A 99 -12.11 1.79 -2.89
CA PHE A 99 -10.98 0.88 -2.70
C PHE A 99 -10.86 -0.08 -3.88
N VAL A 100 -11.97 -0.69 -4.27
CA VAL A 100 -12.02 -1.63 -5.41
C VAL A 100 -11.54 -0.95 -6.69
N HIS A 101 -11.94 0.29 -6.91
CA HIS A 101 -11.54 1.06 -8.10
C HIS A 101 -10.02 1.27 -8.14
N LEU A 102 -9.43 1.68 -7.04
CA LEU A 102 -7.97 1.86 -6.95
C LEU A 102 -7.24 0.54 -7.16
N ARG A 103 -7.71 -0.52 -6.54
CA ARG A 103 -7.12 -1.85 -6.68
C ARG A 103 -7.11 -2.30 -8.13
N THR A 104 -8.23 -2.14 -8.81
CA THR A 104 -8.37 -2.52 -10.22
C THR A 104 -7.43 -1.69 -11.10
N HIS A 105 -7.34 -0.40 -10.84
CA HIS A 105 -6.44 0.49 -11.59
C HIS A 105 -4.98 0.03 -11.46
N ILE A 106 -4.55 -0.27 -10.24
CA ILE A 106 -3.18 -0.71 -9.99
C ILE A 106 -2.92 -2.07 -10.64
N TRP A 107 -3.86 -3.01 -10.52
CA TRP A 107 -3.74 -4.32 -11.15
C TRP A 107 -3.58 -4.19 -12.67
N ARG A 108 -4.35 -3.32 -13.31
CA ARG A 108 -4.24 -3.09 -14.76
C ARG A 108 -2.87 -2.52 -15.11
N SER A 109 -2.39 -1.56 -14.35
CA SER A 109 -1.09 -0.95 -14.56
C SER A 109 0.05 -1.98 -14.44
N LEU A 110 -0.02 -2.84 -13.44
CA LEU A 110 0.95 -3.91 -13.23
C LEU A 110 0.88 -4.97 -14.35
N ARG A 111 -0.31 -5.29 -14.82
CA ARG A 111 -0.50 -6.26 -15.90
C ARG A 111 0.07 -5.75 -17.21
N GLU A 112 -0.14 -4.47 -17.52
CA GLU A 112 0.45 -3.83 -18.70
C GLU A 112 1.98 -3.92 -18.66
N GLU A 113 2.57 -3.64 -17.51
CA GLU A 113 4.01 -3.72 -17.31
C GLU A 113 4.52 -5.13 -17.49
N LYS A 114 3.82 -6.12 -16.97
CA LYS A 114 4.18 -7.52 -17.11
C LYS A 114 4.04 -7.97 -18.57
N GLY A 115 2.95 -7.56 -19.25
CA GLY A 115 2.74 -7.87 -20.65
C GLY A 115 3.83 -7.30 -21.54
N ALA A 116 4.22 -6.05 -21.29
CA ALA A 116 5.33 -5.43 -22.02
C ALA A 116 6.63 -6.18 -21.82
N GLY A 117 6.86 -6.70 -20.61
CA GLY A 117 8.04 -7.50 -20.30
C GLY A 117 8.02 -8.87 -20.96
N ASP A 118 6.84 -9.46 -21.09
CA ASP A 118 6.65 -10.79 -21.68
C ASP A 118 6.76 -10.76 -23.22
N ASP A 119 6.62 -9.60 -23.83
CA ASP A 119 6.74 -9.44 -25.29
C ASP A 119 8.18 -9.48 -25.78
N HIS A 120 9.11 -9.61 -24.88
CA HIS A 120 10.52 -9.73 -25.18
C HIS A 120 10.97 -11.18 -25.04
#